data_e4fa8e986ab21348b374fd46e604835a
#
_entry.id   e4fa8e986ab21348b374fd46e604835a
#
_cell.length_a   1.000
_cell.length_b   1.000
_cell.length_c   1.000
_cell.angle_alpha   90.00
_cell.angle_beta   90.00
_cell.angle_gamma   90.00
#
_symmetry.space_group_name_H-M   'P 1'
#
loop_
_entity.id
_entity.type
_entity.pdbx_description
1 polymer ?
#
loop_
_entity_poly.entity_id
_entity_poly.type
_entity_poly.pdbx_seq_one_letter_code
_entity_poly.pdbx_strand_id
1 'polypeptide(L)'
;HLAANLIIGESQKKPKKYYKNNVLGTKKILEASINTTIKNIIFSSTAAIYKEGQYKVSENSLIKPKSVYGKTKIKAEILIKKFTKKNKINYGILRYFNIAGSSPSGKIGLINKKSDHLFKNFSIEIIKKKPKLKIYGTDYKTKDGSCIRDFIHVSDIAEIHYLVLEKINKLNISTILNCGY
;
A
#
# COMPACT_ATOMS: atom_id res chain seq x y z
N HIS A 1 -10.16 -2.45 -4.08
CA HIS A 1 -10.24 -2.56 -2.62
C HIS A 1 -9.12 -1.75 -1.96
N LEU A 2 -9.45 -0.53 -1.53
CA LEU A 2 -8.55 0.43 -0.86
C LEU A 2 -8.77 0.49 0.67
N ALA A 3 -9.85 -0.11 1.17
CA ALA A 3 -10.26 0.02 2.57
C ALA A 3 -9.34 -0.78 3.51
N ALA A 4 -8.42 -0.09 4.18
CA ALA A 4 -7.53 -0.69 5.17
C ALA A 4 -7.11 0.33 6.24
N ASN A 5 -6.79 -0.16 7.44
CA ASN A 5 -5.98 0.59 8.41
C ASN A 5 -4.51 0.50 7.97
N LEU A 6 -3.77 1.62 7.97
CA LEU A 6 -2.45 1.72 7.32
C LEU A 6 -1.30 2.22 8.21
N ILE A 7 -1.58 2.75 9.41
CA ILE A 7 -0.56 3.33 10.30
C ILE A 7 0.25 2.22 10.97
N ILE A 8 1.53 2.08 10.60
CA ILE A 8 2.42 1.00 11.08
C ILE A 8 2.55 1.03 12.60
N GLY A 9 2.81 2.21 13.20
CA GLY A 9 2.95 2.35 14.66
C GLY A 9 1.67 2.00 15.44
N GLU A 10 0.48 2.36 14.91
CA GLU A 10 -0.79 1.96 15.51
C GLU A 10 -1.00 0.44 15.40
N SER A 11 -0.57 -0.17 14.31
CA SER A 11 -0.74 -1.61 14.10
C SER A 11 -0.07 -2.45 15.19
N GLN A 12 1.08 -2.00 15.69
CA GLN A 12 1.80 -2.68 16.79
C GLN A 12 1.04 -2.57 18.12
N LYS A 13 0.41 -1.40 18.36
CA LYS A 13 -0.35 -1.14 19.59
C LYS A 13 -1.75 -1.78 19.57
N LYS A 14 -2.37 -1.89 18.39
CA LYS A 14 -3.75 -2.36 18.21
C LYS A 14 -3.85 -3.50 17.18
N PRO A 15 -3.15 -4.64 17.35
CA PRO A 15 -3.08 -5.70 16.35
C PRO A 15 -4.44 -6.30 16.00
N LYS A 16 -5.33 -6.48 16.98
CA LYS A 16 -6.68 -7.01 16.78
C LYS A 16 -7.52 -6.11 15.86
N LYS A 17 -7.41 -4.77 15.99
CA LYS A 17 -8.09 -3.80 15.11
C LYS A 17 -7.65 -3.98 13.66
N TYR A 18 -6.34 -4.11 13.43
CA TYR A 18 -5.77 -4.28 12.09
C TYR A 18 -6.16 -5.62 11.47
N TYR A 19 -6.13 -6.70 12.24
CA TYR A 19 -6.59 -8.00 11.77
C TYR A 19 -8.09 -7.97 11.39
N LYS A 20 -8.94 -7.46 12.27
CA LYS A 20 -10.39 -7.35 12.03
C LYS A 20 -10.67 -6.55 10.75
N ASN A 21 -10.05 -5.37 10.59
CA ASN A 21 -10.31 -4.51 9.44
C ASN A 21 -9.65 -5.05 8.16
N ASN A 22 -8.33 -5.33 8.17
CA ASN A 22 -7.58 -5.60 6.95
C ASN A 22 -7.72 -7.06 6.48
N VAL A 23 -7.94 -8.02 7.38
CA VAL A 23 -8.04 -9.43 7.02
C VAL A 23 -9.51 -9.87 6.97
N LEU A 24 -10.24 -9.72 8.08
CA LEU A 24 -11.66 -10.12 8.09
C LEU A 24 -12.52 -9.21 7.21
N GLY A 25 -12.23 -7.90 7.14
CA GLY A 25 -12.87 -6.98 6.22
C GLY A 25 -12.67 -7.42 4.76
N THR A 26 -11.44 -7.73 4.37
CA THR A 26 -11.15 -8.27 3.02
C THR A 26 -11.94 -9.57 2.78
N LYS A 27 -11.94 -10.50 3.75
CA LYS A 27 -12.72 -11.74 3.64
C LYS A 27 -14.20 -11.46 3.38
N LYS A 28 -14.79 -10.51 4.10
CA LYS A 28 -16.21 -10.13 3.94
C LYS A 28 -16.52 -9.51 2.57
N ILE A 29 -15.62 -8.69 2.03
CA ILE A 29 -15.75 -8.14 0.67
C ILE A 29 -15.73 -9.28 -0.36
N LEU A 30 -14.82 -10.23 -0.21
CA LEU A 30 -14.73 -11.39 -1.10
C LEU A 30 -15.99 -12.26 -1.00
N GLU A 31 -16.48 -12.55 0.20
CA GLU A 31 -17.73 -13.30 0.41
C GLU A 31 -18.92 -12.57 -0.22
N ALA A 32 -19.02 -11.26 -0.08
CA ALA A 32 -20.08 -10.45 -0.68
C ALA A 32 -20.01 -10.40 -2.22
N SER A 33 -18.85 -10.68 -2.83
CA SER A 33 -18.71 -10.75 -4.28
C SER A 33 -19.20 -12.08 -4.89
N ILE A 34 -19.52 -13.07 -4.07
CA ILE A 34 -20.10 -14.34 -4.55
C ILE A 34 -21.49 -14.06 -5.14
N ASN A 35 -21.79 -14.72 -6.25
CA ASN A 35 -23.07 -14.55 -6.98
C ASN A 35 -23.32 -13.14 -7.54
N THR A 36 -22.23 -12.37 -7.72
CA THR A 36 -22.27 -11.07 -8.41
C THR A 36 -21.63 -11.17 -9.79
N THR A 37 -21.72 -10.09 -10.56
CA THR A 37 -21.09 -9.96 -11.88
C THR A 37 -19.62 -9.55 -11.84
N ILE A 38 -19.02 -9.48 -10.65
CA ILE A 38 -17.61 -9.06 -10.47
C ILE A 38 -16.68 -10.11 -11.08
N LYS A 39 -15.87 -9.68 -12.05
CA LYS A 39 -14.86 -10.53 -12.73
C LYS A 39 -13.42 -10.21 -12.31
N ASN A 40 -13.18 -9.03 -11.79
CA ASN A 40 -11.83 -8.55 -11.46
C ASN A 40 -11.83 -7.87 -10.10
N ILE A 41 -10.73 -8.01 -9.35
CA ILE A 41 -10.49 -7.28 -8.11
C ILE A 41 -9.09 -6.67 -8.13
N ILE A 42 -8.96 -5.36 -7.86
CA ILE A 42 -7.66 -4.72 -7.62
C ILE A 42 -7.51 -4.46 -6.14
N PHE A 43 -6.40 -4.89 -5.59
CA PHE A 43 -6.09 -4.79 -4.17
C PHE A 43 -4.87 -3.92 -3.90
N SER A 44 -5.05 -2.90 -3.06
CA SER A 44 -3.95 -2.09 -2.53
C SER A 44 -3.16 -2.88 -1.51
N SER A 45 -2.01 -3.40 -1.90
CA SER A 45 -1.04 -4.02 -1.00
C SER A 45 0.10 -3.04 -0.66
N THR A 46 1.23 -3.51 -0.20
CA THR A 46 2.32 -2.68 0.30
C THR A 46 3.67 -3.37 0.16
N ALA A 47 4.73 -2.59 -0.07
CA ALA A 47 6.12 -3.07 0.02
C ALA A 47 6.54 -3.45 1.45
N ALA A 48 5.80 -3.04 2.48
CA ALA A 48 6.06 -3.41 3.88
C ALA A 48 5.88 -4.92 4.19
N ILE A 49 5.53 -5.73 3.19
CA ILE A 49 5.52 -7.20 3.28
C ILE A 49 6.89 -7.82 3.07
N TYR A 50 7.81 -7.13 2.40
CA TYR A 50 9.14 -7.64 2.12
C TYR A 50 10.03 -7.67 3.35
N LYS A 51 11.07 -8.50 3.31
CA LYS A 51 12.13 -8.50 4.31
C LYS A 51 12.85 -7.15 4.29
N GLU A 52 13.03 -6.53 5.44
CA GLU A 52 13.82 -5.29 5.57
C GLU A 52 15.30 -5.52 5.19
N GLY A 53 15.98 -4.45 4.78
CA GLY A 53 17.40 -4.46 4.45
C GLY A 53 17.73 -4.94 3.03
N GLN A 54 16.74 -5.13 2.17
CA GLN A 54 16.96 -5.37 0.74
C GLN A 54 17.06 -4.02 0.03
N TYR A 55 18.14 -3.81 -0.72
CA TYR A 55 18.35 -2.56 -1.46
C TYR A 55 17.41 -2.44 -2.66
N LYS A 56 17.16 -3.54 -3.36
CA LYS A 56 16.17 -3.65 -4.44
C LYS A 56 15.27 -4.84 -4.18
N VAL A 57 13.99 -4.68 -4.49
CA VAL A 57 13.00 -5.76 -4.36
C VAL A 57 12.21 -5.91 -5.65
N SER A 58 11.93 -7.15 -5.99
CA SER A 58 10.99 -7.55 -7.04
C SER A 58 9.79 -8.26 -6.42
N GLU A 59 8.79 -8.57 -7.22
CA GLU A 59 7.60 -9.29 -6.77
C GLU A 59 7.92 -10.68 -6.20
N ASN A 60 9.07 -11.26 -6.59
CA ASN A 60 9.59 -12.55 -6.13
C ASN A 60 10.51 -12.44 -4.91
N SER A 61 10.79 -11.24 -4.43
CA SER A 61 11.65 -11.02 -3.26
C SER A 61 11.05 -11.63 -1.99
N LEU A 62 11.94 -11.96 -1.02
CA LEU A 62 11.57 -12.63 0.21
C LEU A 62 10.52 -11.83 1.00
N ILE A 63 9.37 -12.45 1.23
CA ILE A 63 8.29 -11.91 2.05
C ILE A 63 8.55 -12.28 3.52
N LYS A 64 8.87 -11.26 4.33
CA LYS A 64 9.09 -11.40 5.78
C LYS A 64 8.67 -10.09 6.49
N PRO A 65 7.37 -9.81 6.58
CA PRO A 65 6.89 -8.55 7.17
C PRO A 65 7.24 -8.46 8.66
N LYS A 66 7.86 -7.37 9.06
CA LYS A 66 8.19 -7.07 10.46
C LYS A 66 6.97 -6.51 11.21
N SER A 67 6.21 -5.62 10.56
CA SER A 67 5.07 -4.96 11.19
C SER A 67 3.80 -5.80 11.16
N VAL A 68 2.91 -5.58 12.15
CA VAL A 68 1.56 -6.16 12.16
C VAL A 68 0.77 -5.74 10.91
N TYR A 69 0.90 -4.47 10.49
CA TYR A 69 0.32 -3.98 9.24
C TYR A 69 0.75 -4.85 8.04
N GLY A 70 2.05 -5.03 7.81
CA GLY A 70 2.55 -5.88 6.72
C GLY A 70 2.05 -7.33 6.83
N LYS A 71 2.02 -7.91 8.04
CA LYS A 71 1.47 -9.25 8.28
C LYS A 71 -0.02 -9.35 7.92
N THR A 72 -0.82 -8.30 8.16
CA THR A 72 -2.24 -8.31 7.77
C THR A 72 -2.42 -8.15 6.26
N LYS A 73 -1.56 -7.37 5.59
CA LYS A 73 -1.62 -7.19 4.14
C LYS A 73 -1.27 -8.47 3.40
N ILE A 74 -0.21 -9.20 3.79
CA ILE A 74 0.11 -10.48 3.16
C ILE A 74 -0.96 -11.54 3.41
N LYS A 75 -1.60 -11.57 4.59
CA LYS A 75 -2.75 -12.45 4.83
C LYS A 75 -3.92 -12.13 3.90
N ALA A 76 -4.19 -10.84 3.64
CA ALA A 76 -5.22 -10.42 2.69
C ALA A 76 -4.86 -10.83 1.25
N GLU A 77 -3.60 -10.67 0.81
CA GLU A 77 -3.15 -11.19 -0.51
C GLU A 77 -3.41 -12.69 -0.65
N ILE A 78 -3.09 -13.48 0.38
CA ILE A 78 -3.30 -14.93 0.36
C ILE A 78 -4.79 -15.27 0.27
N LEU A 79 -5.65 -14.55 1.00
CA LEU A 79 -7.11 -14.73 0.92
C LEU A 79 -7.63 -14.43 -0.48
N ILE A 80 -7.21 -13.30 -1.09
CA ILE A 80 -7.61 -12.92 -2.44
C ILE A 80 -7.19 -13.99 -3.44
N LYS A 81 -5.92 -14.43 -3.43
CA LYS A 81 -5.43 -15.47 -4.34
C LYS A 81 -6.22 -16.77 -4.24
N LYS A 82 -6.51 -17.22 -3.01
CA LYS A 82 -7.30 -18.45 -2.79
C LYS A 82 -8.74 -18.30 -3.27
N PHE A 83 -9.37 -17.16 -2.94
CA PHE A 83 -10.75 -16.90 -3.31
C PHE A 83 -10.93 -16.76 -4.82
N THR A 84 -10.08 -15.99 -5.48
CA THR A 84 -10.18 -15.70 -6.92
C THR A 84 -9.93 -16.94 -7.75
N LYS A 85 -8.98 -17.80 -7.35
CA LYS A 85 -8.75 -19.10 -7.99
C LYS A 85 -10.01 -19.99 -7.95
N LYS A 86 -10.69 -20.04 -6.78
CA LYS A 86 -11.91 -20.86 -6.60
C LYS A 86 -13.09 -20.33 -7.43
N ASN A 87 -13.21 -19.00 -7.56
CA ASN A 87 -14.39 -18.36 -8.14
C ASN A 87 -14.17 -17.85 -9.58
N LYS A 88 -13.03 -18.19 -10.22
CA LYS A 88 -12.68 -17.75 -11.58
C LYS A 88 -12.73 -16.22 -11.75
N ILE A 89 -12.25 -15.51 -10.73
CA ILE A 89 -12.12 -14.04 -10.71
C ILE A 89 -10.63 -13.70 -10.88
N ASN A 90 -10.30 -12.66 -11.63
CA ASN A 90 -8.93 -12.18 -11.75
C ASN A 90 -8.60 -11.17 -10.64
N TYR A 91 -7.31 -11.05 -10.32
CA TYR A 91 -6.83 -10.04 -9.38
C TYR A 91 -5.66 -9.24 -9.93
N GLY A 92 -5.59 -7.97 -9.56
CA GLY A 92 -4.41 -7.13 -9.60
C GLY A 92 -3.99 -6.78 -8.17
N ILE A 93 -2.87 -7.31 -7.70
CA ILE A 93 -2.31 -6.94 -6.39
C ILE A 93 -1.23 -5.92 -6.61
N LEU A 94 -1.42 -4.69 -6.08
CA LEU A 94 -0.49 -3.58 -6.24
C LEU A 94 0.24 -3.32 -4.92
N ARG A 95 1.55 -3.56 -4.90
CA ARG A 95 2.40 -3.38 -3.72
C ARG A 95 3.03 -2.00 -3.77
N TYR A 96 2.40 -1.06 -3.07
CA TYR A 96 2.87 0.33 -3.02
C TYR A 96 4.09 0.49 -2.13
N PHE A 97 4.99 1.37 -2.57
CA PHE A 97 6.01 1.99 -1.73
C PHE A 97 5.44 3.25 -1.05
N ASN A 98 6.12 4.37 -1.03
CA ASN A 98 5.61 5.56 -0.38
C ASN A 98 4.87 6.43 -1.40
N ILE A 99 3.56 6.53 -1.26
CA ILE A 99 2.76 7.38 -2.14
C ILE A 99 2.90 8.82 -1.68
N ALA A 100 3.15 9.74 -2.62
CA ALA A 100 3.30 11.17 -2.38
C ALA A 100 2.47 11.99 -3.37
N GLY A 101 2.35 13.29 -3.10
CA GLY A 101 1.68 14.23 -3.99
C GLY A 101 0.19 14.39 -3.76
N SER A 102 -0.42 15.14 -4.64
CA SER A 102 -1.85 15.46 -4.67
C SER A 102 -2.33 15.55 -6.12
N SER A 103 -3.63 15.67 -6.34
CA SER A 103 -4.17 15.92 -7.68
C SER A 103 -3.54 17.19 -8.29
N PRO A 104 -3.21 17.19 -9.59
CA PRO A 104 -2.72 18.38 -10.28
C PRO A 104 -3.65 19.61 -10.15
N SER A 105 -4.95 19.39 -9.97
CA SER A 105 -5.93 20.46 -9.74
C SER A 105 -5.81 21.13 -8.37
N GLY A 106 -5.02 20.58 -7.45
CA GLY A 106 -4.91 21.04 -6.06
C GLY A 106 -6.16 20.77 -5.18
N LYS A 107 -7.25 20.24 -5.76
CA LYS A 107 -8.53 20.04 -5.06
C LYS A 107 -8.59 18.73 -4.26
N ILE A 108 -7.77 17.75 -4.59
CA ILE A 108 -7.75 16.43 -3.96
C ILE A 108 -6.36 16.13 -3.40
N GLY A 109 -6.27 15.85 -2.12
CA GLY A 109 -5.01 15.56 -1.45
C GLY A 109 -5.21 14.84 -0.13
N LEU A 110 -4.12 14.54 0.57
CA LEU A 110 -4.15 13.86 1.85
C LEU A 110 -4.58 14.79 2.99
N ILE A 111 -5.83 14.70 3.43
CA ILE A 111 -6.41 15.55 4.48
C ILE A 111 -6.23 15.03 5.91
N ASN A 112 -5.80 13.78 6.10
CA ASN A 112 -5.63 13.18 7.43
C ASN A 112 -4.66 14.00 8.30
N LYS A 113 -5.18 14.63 9.37
CA LYS A 113 -4.38 15.50 10.29
C LYS A 113 -3.28 14.73 11.04
N LYS A 114 -3.47 13.44 11.31
CA LYS A 114 -2.53 12.59 12.04
C LYS A 114 -1.75 11.68 11.06
N SER A 115 -1.09 12.27 10.08
CA SER A 115 -0.35 11.51 9.07
C SER A 115 1.14 11.51 9.37
N ASP A 116 1.79 10.36 9.23
CA ASP A 116 3.24 10.19 9.32
C ASP A 116 3.94 10.37 7.96
N HIS A 117 3.19 10.80 6.92
CA HIS A 117 3.73 10.96 5.58
C HIS A 117 4.68 12.15 5.49
N LEU A 118 5.90 11.87 5.00
CA LEU A 118 6.97 12.86 4.91
C LEU A 118 6.54 14.12 4.16
N PHE A 119 6.06 13.98 2.92
CA PHE A 119 5.71 15.14 2.08
C PHE A 119 4.55 15.96 2.64
N LYS A 120 3.57 15.33 3.29
CA LYS A 120 2.52 16.08 3.97
C LYS A 120 3.06 16.89 5.14
N ASN A 121 3.88 16.28 5.99
CA ASN A 121 4.48 16.97 7.13
C ASN A 121 5.40 18.10 6.66
N PHE A 122 6.17 17.85 5.60
CA PHE A 122 7.00 18.87 4.96
C PHE A 122 6.15 20.04 4.44
N SER A 123 5.08 19.78 3.70
CA SER A 123 4.19 20.82 3.16
C SER A 123 3.53 21.66 4.26
N ILE A 124 3.15 21.05 5.38
CA ILE A 124 2.59 21.76 6.53
C ILE A 124 3.66 22.66 7.20
N GLU A 125 4.89 22.18 7.29
CA GLU A 125 5.96 22.95 7.94
C GLU A 125 6.46 24.11 7.07
N ILE A 126 6.61 23.92 5.75
CA ILE A 126 7.21 24.92 4.85
C ILE A 126 6.38 26.21 4.76
N ILE A 127 5.05 26.15 4.98
CA ILE A 127 4.17 27.30 4.99
C ILE A 127 4.22 28.12 6.29
N LYS A 128 4.90 27.61 7.34
CA LYS A 128 5.03 28.31 8.62
C LYS A 128 6.13 29.38 8.54
N LYS A 129 6.00 30.46 9.32
CA LYS A 129 7.03 31.51 9.42
C LYS A 129 8.40 30.98 9.90
N LYS A 130 8.41 29.94 10.72
CA LYS A 130 9.62 29.25 11.22
C LYS A 130 9.45 27.74 11.05
N PRO A 131 9.74 27.18 9.87
CA PRO A 131 9.59 25.76 9.61
C PRO A 131 10.53 24.93 10.48
N LYS A 132 10.04 23.82 11.03
CA LYS A 132 10.82 22.86 11.84
C LYS A 132 10.56 21.48 11.31
N LEU A 133 11.53 20.87 10.61
CA LEU A 133 11.48 19.49 10.18
C LEU A 133 12.21 18.61 11.18
N LYS A 134 11.58 17.51 11.58
CA LYS A 134 12.16 16.54 12.48
C LYS A 134 12.68 15.35 11.66
N ILE A 135 13.98 15.09 11.78
CA ILE A 135 14.64 13.89 11.24
C ILE A 135 14.58 12.80 12.29
N TYR A 136 14.05 11.62 11.92
CA TYR A 136 13.93 10.46 12.80
C TYR A 136 15.02 9.44 12.48
N GLY A 137 16.09 9.47 13.24
CA GLY A 137 17.27 8.62 13.05
C GLY A 137 18.26 9.19 12.04
N THR A 138 19.54 9.08 12.40
CA THR A 138 20.70 9.50 11.60
C THR A 138 21.78 8.43 11.60
N ASP A 139 21.41 7.20 11.97
CA ASP A 139 22.27 6.05 12.21
C ASP A 139 22.03 4.90 11.22
N TYR A 140 21.28 5.18 10.13
CA TYR A 140 21.13 4.22 9.04
C TYR A 140 22.46 4.04 8.29
N LYS A 141 22.68 2.82 7.79
CA LYS A 141 23.87 2.49 6.96
C LYS A 141 23.74 3.06 5.54
N THR A 142 23.70 4.38 5.44
CA THR A 142 23.59 5.17 4.21
C THR A 142 24.64 6.28 4.22
N LYS A 143 24.88 6.92 3.08
CA LYS A 143 25.92 7.95 2.95
C LYS A 143 25.75 9.12 3.94
N ASP A 144 24.50 9.51 4.22
CA ASP A 144 24.14 10.64 5.08
C ASP A 144 23.47 10.22 6.40
N GLY A 145 23.41 8.92 6.69
CA GLY A 145 22.77 8.37 7.88
C GLY A 145 21.23 8.38 7.84
N SER A 146 20.61 8.91 6.78
CA SER A 146 19.16 8.93 6.64
C SER A 146 18.61 7.63 6.02
N CYS A 147 17.31 7.39 6.16
CA CYS A 147 16.67 6.22 5.55
C CYS A 147 16.40 6.43 4.05
N ILE A 148 16.76 5.45 3.22
CA ILE A 148 16.38 5.41 1.80
C ILE A 148 14.91 5.02 1.69
N ARG A 149 14.15 5.75 0.87
CA ARG A 149 12.73 5.49 0.58
C ARG A 149 12.48 5.64 -0.91
N ASP A 150 11.68 4.74 -1.43
CA ASP A 150 11.11 4.83 -2.77
C ASP A 150 9.79 5.59 -2.72
N PHE A 151 9.58 6.55 -3.59
CA PHE A 151 8.37 7.36 -3.67
C PHE A 151 7.76 7.29 -5.07
N ILE A 152 6.43 7.24 -5.11
CA ILE A 152 5.65 7.29 -6.35
C ILE A 152 4.54 8.34 -6.21
N HIS A 153 4.25 9.06 -7.28
CA HIS A 153 3.20 10.07 -7.24
C HIS A 153 1.80 9.42 -7.22
N VAL A 154 0.86 10.04 -6.50
CA VAL A 154 -0.51 9.50 -6.36
C VAL A 154 -1.26 9.42 -7.69
N SER A 155 -0.97 10.31 -8.64
CA SER A 155 -1.56 10.25 -9.99
C SER A 155 -1.08 9.03 -10.76
N ASP A 156 0.20 8.67 -10.64
CA ASP A 156 0.76 7.48 -11.29
C ASP A 156 0.13 6.20 -10.70
N ILE A 157 -0.09 6.19 -9.38
CA ILE A 157 -0.82 5.08 -8.74
C ILE A 157 -2.25 4.98 -9.28
N ALA A 158 -2.95 6.10 -9.46
CA ALA A 158 -4.30 6.09 -10.02
C ALA A 158 -4.31 5.55 -11.46
N GLU A 159 -3.35 5.96 -12.28
CA GLU A 159 -3.18 5.45 -13.64
C GLU A 159 -2.84 3.97 -13.67
N ILE A 160 -1.92 3.52 -12.81
CA ILE A 160 -1.57 2.09 -12.66
C ILE A 160 -2.82 1.25 -12.34
N HIS A 161 -3.73 1.72 -11.49
CA HIS A 161 -4.98 1.01 -11.22
C HIS A 161 -5.81 0.81 -12.49
N TYR A 162 -5.94 1.87 -13.28
CA TYR A 162 -6.70 1.82 -14.53
C TYR A 162 -6.05 0.86 -15.53
N LEU A 163 -4.76 1.03 -15.81
CA LEU A 163 -4.01 0.19 -16.76
C LEU A 163 -4.00 -1.29 -16.35
N VAL A 164 -3.87 -1.56 -15.04
CA VAL A 164 -3.92 -2.94 -14.54
C VAL A 164 -5.32 -3.52 -14.70
N LEU A 165 -6.38 -2.75 -14.43
CA LEU A 165 -7.76 -3.20 -14.64
C LEU A 165 -8.01 -3.55 -16.10
N GLU A 166 -7.61 -2.69 -17.03
CA GLU A 166 -7.72 -2.97 -18.46
C GLU A 166 -6.96 -4.24 -18.84
N LYS A 167 -5.71 -4.36 -18.41
CA LYS A 167 -4.86 -5.51 -18.74
C LYS A 167 -5.42 -6.83 -18.22
N ILE A 168 -5.79 -6.90 -16.94
CA ILE A 168 -6.32 -8.14 -16.34
C ILE A 168 -7.67 -8.52 -16.97
N ASN A 169 -8.47 -7.53 -17.32
CA ASN A 169 -9.76 -7.75 -17.98
C ASN A 169 -9.58 -8.24 -19.44
N LYS A 170 -8.73 -7.57 -20.21
CA LYS A 170 -8.46 -7.91 -21.63
C LYS A 170 -7.80 -9.27 -21.80
N LEU A 171 -6.80 -9.57 -20.96
CA LEU A 171 -6.00 -10.79 -21.07
C LEU A 171 -6.54 -11.95 -20.23
N ASN A 172 -7.55 -11.71 -19.40
CA ASN A 172 -8.12 -12.69 -18.46
C ASN A 172 -7.05 -13.35 -17.56
N ILE A 173 -6.13 -12.53 -17.00
CA ILE A 173 -5.02 -12.97 -16.16
C ILE A 173 -5.05 -12.29 -14.80
N SER A 174 -4.37 -12.89 -13.83
CA SER A 174 -4.09 -12.25 -12.54
C SER A 174 -2.64 -11.79 -12.48
N THR A 175 -2.37 -10.69 -11.78
CA THR A 175 -1.02 -10.13 -11.68
C THR A 175 -0.71 -9.56 -10.28
N ILE A 176 0.58 -9.49 -9.97
CA ILE A 176 1.11 -8.79 -8.80
C ILE A 176 2.17 -7.84 -9.31
N LEU A 177 2.15 -6.60 -8.88
CA LEU A 177 3.09 -5.59 -9.31
C LEU A 177 3.59 -4.75 -8.13
N ASN A 178 4.87 -4.48 -8.13
CA ASN A 178 5.46 -3.42 -7.31
C ASN A 178 5.17 -2.06 -7.97
N CYS A 179 4.75 -1.10 -7.16
CA CYS A 179 4.44 0.26 -7.61
C CYS A 179 5.40 1.23 -6.91
N GLY A 180 6.52 1.49 -7.55
CA GLY A 180 7.64 2.36 -7.14
C GLY A 180 8.53 2.66 -8.33
N TYR A 181 9.64 3.35 -8.11
CA TYR A 181 10.65 3.69 -9.12
C TYR A 181 11.95 2.93 -8.91
#